data_2c2fc92a447b898d3d5401ac7563bde6
#
_entry.id   2c2fc92a447b898d3d5401ac7563bde6
#
_cell.length_a   1.000
_cell.length_b   1.000
_cell.length_c   1.000
_cell.angle_alpha   90.00
_cell.angle_beta   90.00
_cell.angle_gamma   90.00
#
_symmetry.space_group_name_H-M   'P 1'
#
loop_
_entity.id
_entity.type
_entity.pdbx_description
1 polymer ?
#
loop_
_entity_poly.entity_id
_entity_poly.type
_entity_poly.pdbx_seq_one_letter_code
_entity_poly.pdbx_strand_id
1 'polypeptide(L)'
;MEKIARKLTDLVGNTPLLELSNYNKSKNLKARLVVKLEYFNPAGSVKDRIALAMIEDAEVKGVLQAGATIIEPTSGNTGVGLALSLIHISEPTRHLRIS
;
A
#
# COMPACT_ATOMS: atom_id res chain seq x y z
N MET A 1 -19.38 0.82 -16.20
CA MET A 1 -18.31 0.13 -15.41
C MET A 1 -18.30 0.64 -13.98
N GLU A 2 -18.42 -0.25 -13.05
CA GLU A 2 -18.35 0.12 -11.65
C GLU A 2 -16.90 0.39 -11.25
N LYS A 3 -16.69 1.47 -10.49
CA LYS A 3 -15.39 1.81 -9.92
C LYS A 3 -15.41 1.61 -8.41
N ILE A 4 -15.93 0.48 -8.00
CA ILE A 4 -16.07 0.15 -6.59
C ILE A 4 -15.05 -0.92 -6.23
N ALA A 5 -14.15 -0.60 -5.30
CA ALA A 5 -13.20 -1.57 -4.79
C ALA A 5 -13.92 -2.57 -3.88
N ARG A 6 -13.59 -3.83 -3.98
CA ARG A 6 -14.21 -4.88 -3.17
C ARG A 6 -13.41 -5.18 -1.91
N LYS A 7 -12.13 -4.87 -1.93
CA LYS A 7 -11.23 -5.05 -0.78
C LYS A 7 -10.41 -3.79 -0.62
N LEU A 8 -10.01 -3.52 0.62
CA LEU A 8 -9.17 -2.36 0.88
C LEU A 8 -7.84 -2.45 0.13
N THR A 9 -7.31 -3.66 -0.03
CA THR A 9 -6.06 -3.89 -0.77
C THR A 9 -6.18 -3.59 -2.26
N ASP A 10 -7.39 -3.59 -2.82
CA ASP A 10 -7.60 -3.18 -4.21
C ASP A 10 -7.23 -1.71 -4.44
N LEU A 11 -7.22 -0.91 -3.38
CA LEU A 11 -6.87 0.50 -3.46
C LEU A 11 -5.37 0.77 -3.37
N VAL A 12 -4.59 -0.24 -2.98
CA VAL A 12 -3.14 -0.08 -2.88
C VAL A 12 -2.56 0.17 -4.26
N GLY A 13 -1.81 1.26 -4.40
CA GLY A 13 -1.18 1.61 -5.67
C GLY A 13 -2.06 2.36 -6.63
N ASN A 14 -3.36 2.43 -6.39
CA ASN A 14 -4.30 3.18 -7.23
C ASN A 14 -4.40 4.62 -6.76
N THR A 15 -3.25 5.25 -6.63
CA THR A 15 -3.14 6.61 -6.11
C THR A 15 -3.33 7.63 -7.23
N PRO A 16 -3.91 8.80 -6.90
CA PRO A 16 -4.18 9.80 -7.94
C PRO A 16 -2.94 10.55 -8.37
N LEU A 17 -3.04 11.12 -9.56
CA LEU A 17 -2.05 12.05 -10.08
C LEU A 17 -2.54 13.46 -9.86
N LEU A 18 -1.63 14.35 -9.50
CA LEU A 18 -1.93 15.77 -9.34
C LEU A 18 -0.98 16.59 -10.19
N GLU A 19 -1.55 17.46 -11.01
CA GLU A 19 -0.73 18.39 -11.77
C GLU A 19 -0.43 19.61 -10.91
N LEU A 20 0.84 19.98 -10.83
CA LEU A 20 1.28 21.14 -10.05
C LEU A 20 1.19 22.42 -10.88
N SER A 21 -0.02 22.77 -11.31
CA SER A 21 -0.22 23.87 -12.25
C SER A 21 0.17 25.24 -11.68
N ASN A 22 -0.17 25.49 -10.42
CA ASN A 22 0.20 26.77 -9.79
C ASN A 22 1.71 26.90 -9.61
N TYR A 23 2.36 25.82 -9.24
CA TYR A 23 3.82 25.81 -9.11
C TYR A 23 4.49 26.05 -10.46
N ASN A 24 3.99 25.37 -11.50
CA ASN A 24 4.50 25.55 -12.86
C ASN A 24 4.41 26.98 -13.33
N LYS A 25 3.28 27.63 -13.06
CA LYS A 25 3.08 29.05 -13.42
C LYS A 25 4.03 29.96 -12.67
N SER A 26 4.18 29.75 -11.35
CA SER A 26 5.01 30.61 -10.53
C SER A 26 6.49 30.51 -10.87
N LYS A 27 6.94 29.36 -11.36
CA LYS A 27 8.34 29.14 -11.75
C LYS A 27 8.56 29.25 -13.26
N ASN A 28 7.51 29.52 -14.02
CA ASN A 28 7.58 29.63 -15.47
C ASN A 28 8.26 28.43 -16.11
N LEU A 29 7.87 27.23 -15.67
CA LEU A 29 8.45 25.99 -16.19
C LEU A 29 7.85 25.61 -17.51
N LYS A 30 8.67 25.07 -18.39
CA LYS A 30 8.22 24.55 -19.69
C LYS A 30 7.71 23.12 -19.58
N ALA A 31 8.20 22.37 -18.59
CA ALA A 31 7.78 21.00 -18.36
C ALA A 31 6.48 20.98 -17.57
N ARG A 32 5.66 19.98 -17.87
CA ARG A 32 4.46 19.71 -17.12
C ARG A 32 4.84 18.81 -15.92
N LEU A 33 4.65 19.29 -14.71
CA LEU A 33 4.97 18.52 -13.52
C LEU A 33 3.71 17.86 -12.98
N VAL A 34 3.80 16.54 -12.85
CA VAL A 34 2.70 15.72 -12.31
C VAL A 34 3.27 14.88 -11.19
N VAL A 35 2.60 14.84 -10.06
CA VAL A 35 3.03 14.04 -8.91
C VAL A 35 2.01 12.95 -8.63
N LYS A 36 2.50 11.81 -8.18
CA LYS A 36 1.65 10.69 -7.77
C LYS A 36 1.56 10.70 -6.25
N LEU A 37 0.33 10.82 -5.74
CA LEU A 37 0.10 11.07 -4.33
C LEU A 37 -0.01 9.77 -3.55
N GLU A 38 1.14 9.25 -3.12
CA GLU A 38 1.20 7.95 -2.44
C GLU A 38 0.57 7.96 -1.04
N TYR A 39 0.37 9.12 -0.43
CA TYR A 39 -0.32 9.16 0.85
C TYR A 39 -1.81 8.84 0.74
N PHE A 40 -2.34 8.72 -0.48
CA PHE A 40 -3.71 8.23 -0.69
C PHE A 40 -3.83 6.71 -0.71
N ASN A 41 -2.71 5.98 -0.53
CA ASN A 41 -2.81 4.55 -0.26
C ASN A 41 -3.61 4.32 1.03
N PRO A 42 -4.29 3.17 1.17
CA PRO A 42 -5.18 2.92 2.31
C PRO A 42 -4.55 3.12 3.69
N ALA A 43 -3.27 2.73 3.86
CA ALA A 43 -2.56 2.96 5.11
C ALA A 43 -1.75 4.26 5.10
N GLY A 44 -1.81 5.02 4.02
CA GLY A 44 -1.29 6.38 3.96
C GLY A 44 0.13 6.53 3.45
N SER A 45 0.77 5.50 2.91
CA SER A 45 2.13 5.64 2.39
C SER A 45 2.43 4.66 1.26
N VAL A 46 3.56 4.89 0.59
CA VAL A 46 4.07 4.01 -0.46
C VAL A 46 4.37 2.61 0.08
N LYS A 47 4.57 2.47 1.37
CA LYS A 47 4.89 1.17 1.99
C LYS A 47 3.75 0.17 1.90
N ASP A 48 2.52 0.62 1.63
CA ASP A 48 1.40 -0.27 1.35
C ASP A 48 1.70 -1.19 0.17
N ARG A 49 2.37 -0.67 -0.87
CA ARG A 49 2.73 -1.45 -2.05
C ARG A 49 3.68 -2.58 -1.71
N ILE A 50 4.73 -2.26 -0.96
CA ILE A 50 5.73 -3.25 -0.55
C ILE A 50 5.10 -4.32 0.35
N ALA A 51 4.30 -3.88 1.32
CA ALA A 51 3.66 -4.78 2.26
C ALA A 51 2.73 -5.77 1.56
N LEU A 52 1.88 -5.27 0.68
CA LEU A 52 0.97 -6.14 -0.07
C LEU A 52 1.74 -7.13 -0.93
N ALA A 53 2.79 -6.66 -1.62
CA ALA A 53 3.61 -7.53 -2.47
C ALA A 53 4.29 -8.62 -1.66
N MET A 54 4.79 -8.30 -0.47
CA MET A 54 5.42 -9.30 0.39
C MET A 54 4.43 -10.38 0.83
N ILE A 55 3.22 -9.97 1.22
CA ILE A 55 2.19 -10.91 1.66
C ILE A 55 1.78 -11.81 0.49
N GLU A 56 1.49 -11.22 -0.67
CA GLU A 56 1.05 -11.98 -1.83
C GLU A 56 2.13 -12.95 -2.31
N ASP A 57 3.38 -12.50 -2.34
CA ASP A 57 4.49 -13.35 -2.74
C ASP A 57 4.67 -14.54 -1.79
N ALA A 58 4.58 -14.28 -0.49
CA ALA A 58 4.70 -15.33 0.51
C ALA A 58 3.56 -16.35 0.42
N GLU A 59 2.36 -15.89 0.09
CA GLU A 59 1.22 -16.79 -0.10
C GLU A 59 1.39 -17.68 -1.34
N VAL A 60 1.83 -17.08 -2.44
CA VAL A 60 2.04 -17.83 -3.70
C VAL A 60 3.11 -18.88 -3.52
N LYS A 61 4.15 -18.57 -2.76
CA LYS A 61 5.24 -19.52 -2.51
C LYS A 61 4.90 -20.58 -1.44
N GLY A 62 3.73 -20.48 -0.82
CA GLY A 62 3.32 -21.39 0.23
C GLY A 62 4.04 -21.24 1.56
N VAL A 63 4.81 -20.15 1.72
CA VAL A 63 5.53 -19.85 2.95
C VAL A 63 4.60 -19.30 4.01
N LEU A 64 3.60 -18.54 3.58
CA LEU A 64 2.61 -17.94 4.48
C LEU A 64 1.31 -18.74 4.39
N GLN A 65 0.97 -19.41 5.48
CA GLN A 65 -0.23 -20.23 5.58
C GLN A 65 -1.08 -19.78 6.75
N ALA A 66 -2.31 -20.28 6.80
CA ALA A 66 -3.21 -19.97 7.91
C ALA A 66 -2.55 -20.33 9.23
N GLY A 67 -2.64 -19.44 10.21
CA GLY A 67 -2.00 -19.62 11.51
C GLY A 67 -0.55 -19.19 11.59
N ALA A 68 0.05 -18.81 10.46
CA ALA A 68 1.45 -18.36 10.46
C ALA A 68 1.61 -17.04 11.21
N THR A 69 2.78 -16.85 11.80
CA THR A 69 3.14 -15.61 12.48
C THR A 69 4.10 -14.83 11.59
N ILE A 70 3.83 -13.55 11.39
CA ILE A 70 4.69 -12.68 10.61
C ILE A 70 5.50 -11.83 11.59
N ILE A 71 6.82 -11.87 11.43
CA ILE A 71 7.73 -11.05 12.23
C ILE A 71 8.53 -10.18 11.26
N GLU A 72 8.40 -8.88 11.39
CA GLU A 72 9.08 -7.94 10.52
C GLU A 72 9.60 -6.76 11.34
N PRO A 73 10.91 -6.53 11.34
CA PRO A 73 11.45 -5.33 11.99
C PRO A 73 11.08 -4.11 11.15
N THR A 74 10.28 -3.24 11.72
CA THR A 74 9.81 -2.04 11.03
C THR A 74 9.59 -0.93 12.02
N SER A 75 9.90 0.29 11.59
CA SER A 75 9.75 1.47 12.44
C SER A 75 8.48 2.25 12.17
N GLY A 76 7.57 1.75 11.32
CA GLY A 76 6.35 2.50 11.06
C GLY A 76 5.54 2.03 9.86
N ASN A 77 5.66 2.72 8.73
CA ASN A 77 4.73 2.56 7.61
C ASN A 77 4.69 1.17 6.99
N THR A 78 5.81 0.45 6.98
CA THR A 78 5.80 -0.92 6.48
C THR A 78 4.95 -1.82 7.38
N GLY A 79 5.07 -1.64 8.70
CA GLY A 79 4.26 -2.40 9.65
C GLY A 79 2.77 -2.09 9.53
N VAL A 80 2.43 -0.82 9.34
CA VAL A 80 1.04 -0.40 9.13
C VAL A 80 0.50 -1.05 7.86
N GLY A 81 1.29 -1.03 6.78
CA GLY A 81 0.90 -1.65 5.50
C GLY A 81 0.70 -3.16 5.63
N LEU A 82 1.58 -3.84 6.37
CA LEU A 82 1.43 -5.28 6.61
C LEU A 82 0.15 -5.57 7.38
N ALA A 83 -0.13 -4.80 8.43
CA ALA A 83 -1.36 -4.96 9.20
C ALA A 83 -2.60 -4.78 8.32
N LEU A 84 -2.60 -3.75 7.49
CA LEU A 84 -3.71 -3.48 6.58
C LEU A 84 -3.89 -4.61 5.57
N SER A 85 -2.80 -5.11 4.99
CA SER A 85 -2.86 -6.20 4.01
C SER A 85 -3.44 -7.47 4.64
N LEU A 86 -3.20 -7.71 5.92
CA LEU A 86 -3.71 -8.89 6.61
C LEU A 86 -5.20 -8.79 6.94
N ILE A 87 -5.74 -7.60 7.09
CA ILE A 87 -7.16 -7.42 7.40
C ILE A 87 -8.06 -8.07 6.34
N HIS A 88 -7.64 -8.01 5.09
CA HIS A 88 -8.47 -8.45 3.96
C HIS A 88 -8.08 -9.81 3.40
N ILE A 89 -7.13 -10.47 4.03
CA ILE A 89 -6.85 -11.86 3.76
C ILE A 89 -7.78 -12.67 4.64
N SER A 90 -8.50 -13.58 4.04
CA SER A 90 -9.67 -14.24 4.62
C SER A 90 -9.44 -15.01 5.92
N GLU A 91 -8.21 -15.17 6.36
CA GLU A 91 -7.93 -16.02 7.52
C GLU A 91 -7.67 -15.19 8.78
N PRO A 92 -8.54 -15.27 9.78
CA PRO A 92 -8.37 -14.50 11.01
C PRO A 92 -7.27 -15.03 11.93
N THR A 93 -6.61 -16.12 11.58
CA THR A 93 -5.61 -16.77 12.43
C THR A 93 -4.18 -16.34 12.16
N ARG A 94 -3.96 -15.38 11.27
CA ARG A 94 -2.63 -14.85 11.02
C ARG A 94 -2.25 -13.83 12.07
N HIS A 95 -0.99 -13.85 12.46
CA HIS A 95 -0.47 -12.98 13.49
C HIS A 95 0.63 -12.10 12.92
N LEU A 96 0.59 -10.82 13.26
CA LEU A 96 1.64 -9.87 12.89
C LEU A 96 2.38 -9.44 14.14
N ARG A 97 3.71 -9.52 14.11
CA ARG A 97 4.56 -9.00 15.16
C ARG A 97 5.51 -7.96 14.58
N ILE A 98 5.56 -6.81 15.21
CA ILE A 98 6.44 -5.71 14.82
C ILE A 98 7.49 -5.52 15.92
N SER A 99 8.73 -5.36 15.51
CA SER A 99 9.82 -5.16 16.45
C SER A 99 10.71 -3.98 16.10
#